data_26b9470d6712ab822d510440ca64626a
#
_entry.id   26b9470d6712ab822d510440ca64626a
#
_cell.length_a   1.000
_cell.length_b   1.000
_cell.length_c   1.000
_cell.angle_alpha   90.00
_cell.angle_beta   90.00
_cell.angle_gamma   90.00
#
_symmetry.space_group_name_H-M   'P 1'
#
loop_
_entity.id
_entity.type
_entity.pdbx_description
1 polymer ?
#
loop_
_entity_poly.entity_id
_entity_poly.type
_entity_poly.pdbx_seq_one_letter_code
_entity_poly.pdbx_strand_id
1 'polypeptide(L)'
;MYWRDSGLLHALLNVPDQRALLAQPWVGASWEGFAIEQIIGELSVRGLPFAASYLRTSDRYELDLVLEIGQERWAVEVKLTASPGPADLDRLNRTADLIAATRRFLVTQTSRPSGDEYRASCNLPAFIDTLERATLAV
;
A
#
# COMPACT_ATOMS: atom_id res chain seq x y z
N MET A 1 -13.90 1.89 -0.47
CA MET A 1 -14.12 0.48 -0.05
C MET A 1 -13.40 -0.42 -1.03
N TYR A 2 -12.65 -1.40 -0.53
CA TYR A 2 -11.94 -2.39 -1.34
C TYR A 2 -12.53 -3.78 -1.09
N TRP A 3 -12.59 -4.58 -2.16
CA TRP A 3 -12.91 -5.99 -2.03
C TRP A 3 -11.70 -6.71 -1.44
N ARG A 4 -11.92 -7.57 -0.45
CA ARG A 4 -10.84 -8.36 0.16
C ARG A 4 -10.25 -9.42 -0.76
N ASP A 5 -11.01 -9.86 -1.74
CA ASP A 5 -10.59 -10.82 -2.74
C ASP A 5 -10.69 -10.18 -4.14
N SER A 6 -9.55 -9.71 -4.66
CA SER A 6 -9.48 -9.10 -5.98
C SER A 6 -9.77 -10.10 -7.11
N GLY A 7 -9.41 -11.38 -6.91
CA GLY A 7 -9.71 -12.42 -7.87
C GLY A 7 -11.20 -12.67 -8.00
N LEU A 8 -11.94 -12.68 -6.88
CA LEU A 8 -13.39 -12.78 -6.88
C LEU A 8 -14.03 -11.57 -7.55
N LEU A 9 -13.55 -10.37 -7.30
CA LEU A 9 -14.02 -9.16 -7.96
C LEU A 9 -13.85 -9.26 -9.48
N HIS A 10 -12.67 -9.67 -9.96
CA HIS A 10 -12.40 -9.84 -11.38
C HIS A 10 -13.30 -10.89 -12.03
N ALA A 11 -13.57 -12.00 -11.34
CA ALA A 11 -14.49 -13.01 -11.80
C ALA A 11 -15.94 -12.50 -11.91
N LEU A 12 -16.42 -11.76 -10.91
CA LEU A 12 -17.76 -11.17 -10.90
C LEU A 12 -17.94 -10.11 -12.00
N LEU A 13 -16.88 -9.39 -12.35
CA LEU A 13 -16.87 -8.39 -13.43
C LEU A 13 -16.54 -8.99 -14.80
N ASN A 14 -16.40 -10.30 -14.89
CA ASN A 14 -16.16 -11.02 -16.13
C ASN A 14 -14.90 -10.56 -16.87
N VAL A 15 -13.78 -10.44 -16.15
CA VAL A 15 -12.48 -10.04 -16.70
C VAL A 15 -11.66 -11.30 -17.00
N PRO A 16 -11.50 -11.70 -18.29
CA PRO A 16 -10.94 -13.02 -18.63
C PRO A 16 -9.40 -13.10 -18.54
N ASP A 17 -8.69 -11.97 -18.69
CA ASP A 17 -7.23 -11.96 -18.75
C ASP A 17 -6.63 -10.60 -18.27
N GLN A 18 -5.31 -10.58 -18.17
CA GLN A 18 -4.57 -9.39 -17.72
C GLN A 18 -4.76 -8.18 -18.65
N ARG A 19 -4.85 -8.41 -19.97
CA ARG A 19 -5.02 -7.31 -20.93
C ARG A 19 -6.39 -6.66 -20.77
N ALA A 20 -7.44 -7.44 -20.63
CA ALA A 20 -8.78 -6.98 -20.35
C ALA A 20 -8.86 -6.24 -19.01
N LEU A 21 -8.15 -6.73 -17.99
CA LEU A 21 -8.03 -6.09 -16.68
C LEU A 21 -7.41 -4.71 -16.78
N LEU A 22 -6.26 -4.58 -17.45
CA LEU A 22 -5.54 -3.31 -17.60
C LEU A 22 -6.30 -2.27 -18.43
N ALA A 23 -7.26 -2.70 -19.23
CA ALA A 23 -8.12 -1.82 -19.99
C ALA A 23 -9.31 -1.26 -19.20
N GLN A 24 -9.55 -1.74 -17.97
CA GLN A 24 -10.69 -1.31 -17.17
C GLN A 24 -10.42 0.02 -16.46
N PRO A 25 -11.42 0.93 -16.38
CA PRO A 25 -11.24 2.21 -15.69
C PRO A 25 -11.05 2.10 -14.17
N TRP A 26 -11.42 0.97 -13.57
CA TRP A 26 -11.33 0.69 -12.14
C TRP A 26 -10.04 -0.08 -11.75
N VAL A 27 -9.14 -0.35 -12.70
CA VAL A 27 -7.95 -1.19 -12.46
C VAL A 27 -7.05 -0.63 -11.36
N GLY A 28 -6.91 0.69 -11.26
CA GLY A 28 -6.12 1.33 -10.20
C GLY A 28 -6.64 0.95 -8.81
N ALA A 29 -7.93 1.13 -8.58
CA ALA A 29 -8.56 0.79 -7.30
C ALA A 29 -8.49 -0.72 -7.01
N SER A 30 -8.62 -1.56 -8.04
CA SER A 30 -8.49 -3.02 -7.90
C SER A 30 -7.07 -3.41 -7.49
N TRP A 31 -6.04 -2.81 -8.08
CA TRP A 31 -4.65 -3.07 -7.73
C TRP A 31 -4.31 -2.58 -6.32
N GLU A 32 -4.80 -1.39 -5.94
CA GLU A 32 -4.66 -0.88 -4.57
C GLU A 32 -5.27 -1.84 -3.55
N GLY A 33 -6.48 -2.32 -3.79
CA GLY A 33 -7.14 -3.31 -2.95
C GLY A 33 -6.35 -4.61 -2.85
N PHE A 34 -5.83 -5.11 -3.97
CA PHE A 34 -4.98 -6.30 -4.01
C PHE A 34 -3.71 -6.11 -3.16
N ALA A 35 -3.00 -4.99 -3.33
CA ALA A 35 -1.79 -4.70 -2.57
C ALA A 35 -2.06 -4.63 -1.06
N ILE A 36 -3.15 -3.98 -0.66
CA ILE A 36 -3.57 -3.90 0.75
C ILE A 36 -3.88 -5.30 1.31
N GLU A 37 -4.59 -6.13 0.55
CA GLU A 37 -4.88 -7.53 0.94
C GLU A 37 -3.61 -8.33 1.17
N GLN A 38 -2.61 -8.20 0.28
CA GLN A 38 -1.33 -8.91 0.42
C GLN A 38 -0.59 -8.45 1.68
N ILE A 39 -0.56 -7.15 1.95
CA ILE A 39 0.10 -6.60 3.14
C ILE A 39 -0.57 -7.10 4.43
N ILE A 40 -1.89 -7.01 4.51
CA ILE A 40 -2.65 -7.47 5.68
C ILE A 40 -2.53 -8.98 5.84
N GLY A 41 -2.58 -9.73 4.74
CA GLY A 41 -2.42 -11.18 4.74
C GLY A 41 -1.05 -11.60 5.29
N GLU A 42 0.01 -10.93 4.87
CA GLU A 42 1.38 -11.18 5.35
C GLU A 42 1.50 -10.94 6.86
N LEU A 43 0.99 -9.81 7.34
CA LEU A 43 0.98 -9.51 8.78
C LEU A 43 0.17 -10.53 9.59
N SER A 44 -0.97 -10.97 9.05
CA SER A 44 -1.85 -11.94 9.72
C SER A 44 -1.18 -13.32 9.85
N VAL A 45 -0.47 -13.77 8.81
CA VAL A 45 0.26 -15.06 8.83
C VAL A 45 1.36 -15.05 9.87
N ARG A 46 1.98 -13.91 10.12
CA ARG A 46 3.05 -13.77 11.12
C ARG A 46 2.55 -13.83 12.57
N GLY A 47 1.25 -13.68 12.79
CA GLY A 47 0.66 -13.73 14.11
C GLY A 47 1.05 -12.58 15.04
N LEU A 48 1.61 -11.49 14.50
CA LEU A 48 1.93 -10.30 15.28
C LEU A 48 0.72 -9.42 15.44
N PRO A 49 0.51 -8.80 16.61
CA PRO A 49 -0.55 -7.82 16.78
C PRO A 49 -0.31 -6.60 15.90
N PHE A 50 -1.30 -6.23 15.12
CA PHE A 50 -1.28 -5.00 14.33
C PHE A 50 -2.68 -4.42 14.22
N ALA A 51 -2.78 -3.12 13.95
CA ALA A 51 -4.01 -2.47 13.55
C ALA A 51 -3.83 -1.89 12.14
N ALA A 52 -4.84 -2.06 11.31
CA ALA A 52 -4.87 -1.53 9.96
C ALA A 52 -6.09 -0.63 9.78
N SER A 53 -5.87 0.56 9.26
CA SER A 53 -6.91 1.54 8.96
C SER A 53 -6.56 2.32 7.70
N TYR A 54 -7.46 3.17 7.25
CA TYR A 54 -7.19 4.15 6.21
C TYR A 54 -7.44 5.56 6.75
N LEU A 55 -6.85 6.56 6.12
CA LEU A 55 -7.06 7.96 6.46
C LEU A 55 -7.74 8.67 5.29
N ARG A 56 -8.80 9.39 5.60
CA ARG A 56 -9.43 10.35 4.69
C ARG A 56 -9.92 11.53 5.49
N THR A 57 -9.46 12.73 5.14
CA THR A 57 -9.89 13.97 5.80
C THR A 57 -10.73 14.83 4.86
N SER A 58 -11.48 15.79 5.43
CA SER A 58 -12.23 16.79 4.65
C SER A 58 -11.33 17.66 3.78
N ASP A 59 -10.07 17.84 4.16
CA ASP A 59 -9.09 18.67 3.46
C ASP A 59 -8.31 17.94 2.36
N ARG A 60 -8.84 16.79 1.91
CA ARG A 60 -8.29 15.94 0.83
C ARG A 60 -6.95 15.26 1.15
N TYR A 61 -6.63 15.05 2.42
CA TYR A 61 -5.54 14.17 2.80
C TYR A 61 -6.04 12.73 2.84
N GLU A 62 -5.36 11.86 2.14
CA GLU A 62 -5.70 10.43 2.06
C GLU A 62 -4.45 9.58 2.23
N LEU A 63 -4.61 8.46 2.94
CA LEU A 63 -3.68 7.34 2.94
C LEU A 63 -4.48 6.07 2.75
N ASP A 64 -4.03 5.23 1.84
CA ASP A 64 -4.69 3.97 1.52
C ASP A 64 -4.59 2.97 2.67
N LEU A 65 -3.49 3.02 3.42
CA LEU A 65 -3.27 2.14 4.54
C LEU A 65 -2.44 2.84 5.63
N VAL A 66 -2.91 2.76 6.85
CA VAL A 66 -2.17 3.11 8.06
C VAL A 66 -2.00 1.85 8.88
N LEU A 67 -0.77 1.46 9.16
CA LEU A 67 -0.46 0.30 9.99
C LEU A 67 0.09 0.76 11.34
N GLU A 68 -0.41 0.18 12.41
CA GLU A 68 0.18 0.31 13.73
C GLU A 68 0.75 -1.05 14.13
N ILE A 69 2.06 -1.12 14.26
CA ILE A 69 2.81 -2.34 14.58
C ILE A 69 3.76 -2.02 15.74
N GLY A 70 3.47 -2.59 16.92
CA GLY A 70 4.19 -2.22 18.12
C GLY A 70 4.04 -0.73 18.44
N GLN A 71 5.15 -0.01 18.53
CA GLN A 71 5.19 1.43 18.79
C GLN A 71 5.29 2.27 17.50
N GLU A 72 5.33 1.63 16.34
CA GLU A 72 5.49 2.30 15.06
C GLU A 72 4.16 2.50 14.35
N ARG A 73 4.06 3.63 13.67
CA ARG A 73 2.96 3.96 12.75
C ARG A 73 3.50 4.12 11.34
N TRP A 74 2.96 3.34 10.42
CA TRP A 74 3.38 3.28 9.03
C TRP A 74 2.33 3.93 8.15
N ALA A 75 2.72 4.92 7.39
CA ALA A 75 1.89 5.53 6.35
C ALA A 75 2.21 4.88 5.01
N VAL A 76 1.21 4.27 4.38
CA VAL A 76 1.37 3.58 3.11
C VAL A 76 0.37 4.14 2.10
N GLU A 77 0.87 4.63 0.99
CA GLU A 77 0.08 4.99 -0.18
C GLU A 77 0.39 3.99 -1.30
N VAL A 78 -0.65 3.53 -1.97
CA VAL A 78 -0.57 2.52 -3.03
C VAL A 78 -1.04 3.16 -4.32
N LYS A 79 -0.23 3.11 -5.36
CA LYS A 79 -0.55 3.74 -6.64
C LYS A 79 -0.17 2.87 -7.82
N LEU A 80 -1.11 2.66 -8.73
CA LEU A 80 -0.85 1.93 -9.97
C LEU A 80 -0.07 2.84 -10.94
N THR A 81 1.24 2.84 -10.79
CA THR A 81 2.17 3.52 -11.70
C THR A 81 3.53 2.83 -11.65
N ALA A 82 4.22 2.78 -12.78
CA ALA A 82 5.61 2.32 -12.84
C ALA A 82 6.62 3.46 -12.64
N SER A 83 6.16 4.72 -12.69
CA SER A 83 7.01 5.90 -12.64
C SER A 83 6.42 6.94 -11.66
N PRO A 84 6.52 6.71 -10.35
CA PRO A 84 6.07 7.69 -9.37
C PRO A 84 6.89 8.98 -9.47
N GLY A 85 6.21 10.11 -9.33
CA GLY A 85 6.83 11.43 -9.40
C GLY A 85 7.07 12.06 -8.03
N PRO A 86 7.84 13.16 -7.97
CA PRO A 86 8.10 13.90 -6.72
C PRO A 86 6.82 14.36 -6.02
N ALA A 87 5.79 14.75 -6.77
CA ALA A 87 4.51 15.19 -6.21
C ALA A 87 3.80 14.08 -5.41
N ASP A 88 3.97 12.82 -5.81
CA ASP A 88 3.40 11.67 -5.09
C ASP A 88 4.05 11.51 -3.71
N LEU A 89 5.37 11.63 -3.66
CA LEU A 89 6.14 11.57 -2.41
C LEU A 89 5.85 12.76 -1.49
N ASP A 90 5.74 13.97 -2.05
CA ASP A 90 5.41 15.16 -1.28
C ASP A 90 4.03 15.07 -0.64
N ARG A 91 3.05 14.52 -1.36
CA ARG A 91 1.71 14.30 -0.84
C ARG A 91 1.73 13.26 0.29
N LEU A 92 2.40 12.13 0.09
CA LEU A 92 2.58 11.11 1.12
C LEU A 92 3.23 11.70 2.37
N ASN A 93 4.31 12.44 2.22
CA ASN A 93 5.04 13.03 3.34
C ASN A 93 4.16 13.99 4.15
N ARG A 94 3.44 14.88 3.49
CA ARG A 94 2.51 15.82 4.16
C ARG A 94 1.43 15.09 4.95
N THR A 95 0.84 14.06 4.36
CA THR A 95 -0.21 13.28 5.02
C THR A 95 0.35 12.46 6.18
N ALA A 96 1.53 11.86 5.99
CA ALA A 96 2.22 11.10 7.04
C ALA A 96 2.60 11.96 8.25
N ASP A 97 2.97 13.24 8.01
CA ASP A 97 3.26 14.19 9.09
C ASP A 97 2.03 14.47 9.96
N LEU A 98 0.84 14.52 9.38
CA LEU A 98 -0.42 14.73 10.12
C LEU A 98 -0.69 13.66 11.17
N ILE A 99 -0.27 12.44 10.91
CA ILE A 99 -0.49 11.28 11.80
C ILE A 99 0.78 10.92 12.58
N ALA A 100 1.83 11.71 12.51
CA ALA A 100 3.13 11.43 13.12
C ALA A 100 3.66 10.02 12.75
N ALA A 101 3.56 9.65 11.47
CA ALA A 101 4.03 8.36 11.00
C ALA A 101 5.55 8.25 11.12
N THR A 102 6.02 7.15 11.69
CA THR A 102 7.44 6.84 11.84
C THR A 102 8.04 6.26 10.58
N ARG A 103 7.21 5.60 9.75
CA ARG A 103 7.61 5.03 8.46
C ARG A 103 6.64 5.47 7.36
N ARG A 104 7.17 5.64 6.13
CA ARG A 104 6.41 6.17 4.98
C ARG A 104 6.79 5.45 3.71
N PHE A 105 5.82 4.84 3.07
CA PHE A 105 6.05 4.06 1.85
C PHE A 105 5.06 4.41 0.77
N LEU A 106 5.60 4.68 -0.43
CA LEU A 106 4.84 4.75 -1.66
C LEU A 106 5.02 3.44 -2.42
N VAL A 107 3.99 2.60 -2.40
CA VAL A 107 3.99 1.29 -3.05
C VAL A 107 3.44 1.43 -4.46
N THR A 108 4.26 1.12 -5.44
CA THR A 108 3.94 1.26 -6.86
C THR A 108 4.36 0.02 -7.65
N GLN A 109 4.34 0.11 -8.97
CA GLN A 109 4.90 -0.92 -9.85
C GLN A 109 6.31 -0.58 -10.34
N THR A 110 7.03 0.26 -9.62
CA THR A 110 8.40 0.63 -10.01
C THR A 110 9.33 -0.59 -10.04
N SER A 111 10.18 -0.64 -11.05
CA SER A 111 11.28 -1.63 -11.12
C SER A 111 12.54 -1.17 -10.38
N ARG A 112 12.54 0.07 -9.87
CA ARG A 112 13.69 0.70 -9.23
C ARG A 112 13.30 1.26 -7.87
N PRO A 113 13.26 0.43 -6.82
CA PRO A 113 13.05 0.92 -5.46
C PRO A 113 14.10 1.95 -5.06
N SER A 114 13.66 2.97 -4.34
CA SER A 114 14.53 4.02 -3.82
C SER A 114 14.12 4.38 -2.40
N GLY A 115 15.08 4.77 -1.59
CA GLY A 115 14.87 5.10 -0.19
C GLY A 115 15.51 4.10 0.76
N ASP A 116 15.02 4.05 1.97
CA ASP A 116 15.53 3.21 3.06
C ASP A 116 14.40 2.45 3.79
N GLU A 117 14.70 1.86 4.92
CA GLU A 117 13.73 1.12 5.74
C GLU A 117 12.66 1.98 6.42
N TYR A 118 12.83 3.29 6.43
CA TYR A 118 11.87 4.24 7.02
C TYR A 118 11.08 5.04 5.99
N ARG A 119 11.69 5.29 4.83
CA ARG A 119 11.09 6.10 3.77
C ARG A 119 11.50 5.55 2.41
N ALA A 120 10.55 5.02 1.68
CA ALA A 120 10.85 4.48 0.37
C ALA A 120 9.70 4.65 -0.63
N SER A 121 10.09 4.72 -1.90
CA SER A 121 9.24 4.42 -3.04
C SER A 121 9.66 3.05 -3.57
N CYS A 122 8.77 2.07 -3.56
CA CYS A 122 9.12 0.70 -3.87
C CYS A 122 7.96 -0.06 -4.51
N ASN A 123 8.24 -1.25 -4.99
CA ASN A 123 7.20 -2.18 -5.42
C ASN A 123 6.69 -3.02 -4.23
N LEU A 124 5.61 -3.74 -4.45
CA LEU A 124 4.99 -4.55 -3.40
C LEU A 124 5.93 -5.62 -2.82
N PRO A 125 6.68 -6.41 -3.62
CA PRO A 125 7.65 -7.37 -3.05
C PRO A 125 8.70 -6.70 -2.16
N ALA A 126 9.28 -5.58 -2.57
CA ALA A 126 10.27 -4.85 -1.77
C ALA A 126 9.67 -4.27 -0.48
N PHE A 127 8.41 -3.84 -0.52
CA PHE A 127 7.69 -3.42 0.68
C PHE A 127 7.48 -4.59 1.65
N ILE A 128 7.05 -5.74 1.15
CA ILE A 128 6.87 -6.95 1.97
C ILE A 128 8.19 -7.37 2.62
N ASP A 129 9.31 -7.37 1.88
CA ASP A 129 10.63 -7.65 2.44
C ASP A 129 11.02 -6.68 3.57
N THR A 130 10.68 -5.39 3.42
CA THR A 130 10.92 -4.39 4.45
C THR A 130 10.06 -4.64 5.68
N LEU A 131 8.79 -4.96 5.47
CA LEU A 131 7.85 -5.33 6.53
C LEU A 131 8.34 -6.55 7.31
N GLU A 132 8.82 -7.57 6.60
CA GLU A 132 9.40 -8.77 7.20
C GLU A 132 10.57 -8.45 8.13
N ARG A 133 11.54 -7.71 7.63
CA ARG A 133 12.72 -7.33 8.41
C ARG A 133 12.36 -6.53 9.65
N ALA A 134 11.45 -5.57 9.52
CA ALA A 134 11.00 -4.75 10.63
C ALA A 134 10.25 -5.57 11.70
N THR A 135 9.45 -6.54 11.29
CA THR A 135 8.67 -7.37 12.22
C THR A 135 9.52 -8.47 12.88
N LEU A 136 10.59 -8.93 12.26
CA LEU A 136 11.54 -9.85 12.87
C LEU A 136 12.40 -9.19 13.97
N ALA A 137 12.57 -7.87 13.92
CA ALA A 137 13.31 -7.11 14.92
C ALA A 137 12.48 -6.75 16.17
N VAL A 138 11.20 -7.03 16.14
CA VAL A 138 10.28 -6.88 17.28
C VAL A 138 10.20 -8.18 18.06
#